data_169cd5e3035112aba49040d6d4a55aba
#
_entry.id   169cd5e3035112aba49040d6d4a55aba
#
_cell.length_a   1.000
_cell.length_b   1.000
_cell.length_c   1.000
_cell.angle_alpha   90.00
_cell.angle_beta   90.00
_cell.angle_gamma   90.00
#
_symmetry.space_group_name_H-M   'P 1'
#
loop_
_entity.id
_entity.type
_entity.pdbx_description
1 polymer ?
#
loop_
_entity_poly.entity_id
_entity_poly.type
_entity_poly.pdbx_seq_one_letter_code
_entity_poly.pdbx_strand_id
1 'polypeptide(L)'
;AIPRLQATPAVSQTERDNWEGQLRFLRALFLHNLVRVYAYDPGMGVAGQDRGGIPISLSTPTTVEEAVKVLGPRVSVDSIYNVIYRDLTSANLQLVNSASASVFPQFGTKVAAQALFARVALYRKDYTNAKRWADSAINFAGGRLVSSSSVVQSWRNPVHPESLFEIRFANQAENNGVNESPQTTFTTLLIPGNPGVVGGFGDLVPAPALRAEFGIAGAFGPATITSRTDDARNLLYEVGSPARGTAYVECTKFIGKNGFPNLDNLPVIRVPELFLIRAEAMATPGSAVFDETAARNDLIRIKQNRYTSYATSQQAFDAGLTGSALFEEIIRQRRLEFAFEGHRFFDLKRLGRDITGKAQSANLLYTDFRVLAPFPVRETDLNPALLQNFGY
;
A
#
# COMPACT_ATOMS: atom_id res chain seq x y z
N ALA A 1 6.50 25.85 -4.54
CA ALA A 1 7.78 25.36 -3.98
C ALA A 1 8.80 25.09 -5.07
N ILE A 2 8.53 24.21 -6.06
CA ILE A 2 9.52 23.79 -7.09
C ILE A 2 10.16 24.99 -7.85
N PRO A 3 9.41 25.96 -8.43
CA PRO A 3 10.03 27.08 -9.11
C PRO A 3 10.92 27.95 -8.21
N ARG A 4 10.54 28.13 -6.94
CA ARG A 4 11.34 28.90 -5.97
C ARG A 4 12.62 28.17 -5.58
N LEU A 5 12.57 26.84 -5.48
CA LEU A 5 13.74 26.02 -5.20
C LEU A 5 14.79 26.17 -6.30
N GLN A 6 14.39 26.12 -7.56
CA GLN A 6 15.30 26.26 -8.70
C GLN A 6 15.92 27.68 -8.79
N ALA A 7 15.26 28.68 -8.23
CA ALA A 7 15.74 30.07 -8.19
C ALA A 7 16.67 30.39 -7.00
N THR A 8 17.00 29.41 -6.12
CA THR A 8 17.82 29.64 -4.92
C THR A 8 19.31 29.51 -5.25
N PRO A 9 20.09 30.60 -5.29
CA PRO A 9 21.49 30.56 -5.75
C PRO A 9 22.48 29.97 -4.75
N ALA A 10 22.10 29.91 -3.47
CA ALA A 10 22.98 29.46 -2.38
C ALA A 10 23.17 27.94 -2.30
N VAL A 11 22.49 27.15 -3.15
CA VAL A 11 22.48 25.70 -3.13
C VAL A 11 22.99 25.16 -4.47
N SER A 12 23.74 24.09 -4.45
CA SER A 12 24.25 23.45 -5.68
C SER A 12 23.10 22.93 -6.56
N GLN A 13 23.35 22.84 -7.86
CA GLN A 13 22.33 22.31 -8.81
C GLN A 13 21.94 20.87 -8.45
N THR A 14 22.90 20.03 -8.07
CA THR A 14 22.65 18.63 -7.66
C THR A 14 21.71 18.55 -6.45
N GLU A 15 21.90 19.43 -5.45
CA GLU A 15 21.01 19.46 -4.28
C GLU A 15 19.61 19.97 -4.66
N ARG A 16 19.53 21.00 -5.49
CA ARG A 16 18.22 21.48 -6.02
C ARG A 16 17.48 20.40 -6.76
N ASP A 17 18.17 19.69 -7.63
CA ASP A 17 17.60 18.59 -8.41
C ASP A 17 17.12 17.45 -7.50
N ASN A 18 17.93 17.09 -6.50
CA ASN A 18 17.53 16.05 -5.53
C ASN A 18 16.30 16.48 -4.71
N TRP A 19 16.23 17.72 -4.23
CA TRP A 19 15.06 18.21 -3.51
C TRP A 19 13.83 18.32 -4.40
N GLU A 20 13.99 18.79 -5.64
CA GLU A 20 12.90 18.80 -6.61
C GLU A 20 12.40 17.38 -6.90
N GLY A 21 13.30 16.44 -7.11
CA GLY A 21 12.96 15.03 -7.31
C GLY A 21 12.15 14.46 -6.14
N GLN A 22 12.51 14.76 -4.91
CA GLN A 22 11.74 14.33 -3.73
C GLN A 22 10.35 14.99 -3.67
N LEU A 23 10.23 16.28 -3.95
CA LEU A 23 8.95 16.98 -4.00
C LEU A 23 8.02 16.42 -5.09
N ARG A 24 8.57 16.07 -6.27
CA ARG A 24 7.83 15.45 -7.36
C ARG A 24 7.38 14.04 -6.99
N PHE A 25 8.25 13.24 -6.38
CA PHE A 25 7.89 11.91 -5.86
C PHE A 25 6.73 11.99 -4.86
N LEU A 26 6.82 12.90 -3.87
CA LEU A 26 5.76 13.09 -2.88
C LEU A 26 4.45 13.58 -3.52
N ARG A 27 4.52 14.53 -4.45
CA ARG A 27 3.31 15.01 -5.15
C ARG A 27 2.65 13.86 -5.95
N ALA A 28 3.43 13.06 -6.65
CA ALA A 28 2.91 11.88 -7.36
C ALA A 28 2.26 10.88 -6.40
N LEU A 29 2.87 10.61 -5.26
CA LEU A 29 2.32 9.73 -4.21
C LEU A 29 0.98 10.27 -3.68
N PHE A 30 0.91 11.56 -3.35
CA PHE A 30 -0.32 12.17 -2.84
C PHE A 30 -1.43 12.22 -3.89
N LEU A 31 -1.13 12.61 -5.13
CA LEU A 31 -2.11 12.61 -6.20
C LEU A 31 -2.64 11.20 -6.49
N HIS A 32 -1.76 10.19 -6.48
CA HIS A 32 -2.19 8.81 -6.64
C HIS A 32 -3.09 8.34 -5.50
N ASN A 33 -2.77 8.69 -4.26
CA ASN A 33 -3.63 8.37 -3.11
C ASN A 33 -4.98 9.07 -3.19
N LEU A 34 -5.01 10.36 -3.54
CA LEU A 34 -6.25 11.12 -3.67
C LEU A 34 -7.15 10.57 -4.79
N VAL A 35 -6.58 10.34 -5.99
CA VAL A 35 -7.38 9.83 -7.10
C VAL A 35 -7.98 8.45 -6.80
N ARG A 36 -7.26 7.57 -6.11
CA ARG A 36 -7.79 6.25 -5.71
C ARG A 36 -8.96 6.36 -4.73
N VAL A 37 -9.00 7.38 -3.89
CA VAL A 37 -10.06 7.57 -2.89
C VAL A 37 -11.31 8.21 -3.50
N TYR A 38 -11.12 9.21 -4.35
CA TYR A 38 -12.20 10.10 -4.79
C TYR A 38 -12.66 9.86 -6.23
N ALA A 39 -12.02 8.99 -6.99
CA ALA A 39 -12.37 8.70 -8.38
C ALA A 39 -12.35 7.19 -8.68
N TYR A 40 -13.04 6.78 -9.74
CA TYR A 40 -12.90 5.44 -10.28
C TYR A 40 -11.51 5.25 -10.90
N ASP A 41 -11.00 4.03 -10.84
CA ASP A 41 -9.73 3.69 -11.48
C ASP A 41 -9.89 3.67 -13.02
N PRO A 42 -8.81 3.86 -13.80
CA PRO A 42 -8.87 3.89 -15.26
C PRO A 42 -9.59 2.67 -15.87
N GLY A 43 -10.61 2.95 -16.68
CA GLY A 43 -11.44 1.93 -17.32
C GLY A 43 -12.38 1.16 -16.39
N MET A 44 -12.62 1.67 -15.17
CA MET A 44 -13.48 1.04 -14.16
C MET A 44 -14.67 1.93 -13.74
N GLY A 45 -14.95 3.01 -14.47
CA GLY A 45 -16.07 3.90 -14.17
C GLY A 45 -17.43 3.20 -14.26
N VAL A 46 -18.32 3.50 -13.30
CA VAL A 46 -19.71 3.03 -13.31
C VAL A 46 -20.58 4.04 -14.05
N ALA A 47 -21.28 3.58 -15.08
CA ALA A 47 -22.13 4.43 -15.91
C ALA A 47 -23.14 5.23 -15.07
N GLY A 48 -23.24 6.53 -15.33
CA GLY A 48 -24.10 7.45 -14.60
C GLY A 48 -23.58 7.90 -13.23
N GLN A 49 -22.56 7.26 -12.69
CA GLN A 49 -21.97 7.59 -11.39
C GLN A 49 -20.59 8.26 -11.50
N ASP A 50 -19.83 7.97 -12.56
CA ASP A 50 -18.51 8.54 -12.76
C ASP A 50 -18.59 10.05 -13.00
N ARG A 51 -17.95 10.83 -12.12
CA ARG A 51 -17.88 12.29 -12.16
C ARG A 51 -16.48 12.80 -12.54
N GLY A 52 -15.60 11.91 -13.02
CA GLY A 52 -14.21 12.22 -13.36
C GLY A 52 -13.27 12.13 -12.16
N GLY A 53 -12.09 12.74 -12.31
CA GLY A 53 -11.02 12.68 -11.30
C GLY A 53 -11.21 13.66 -10.13
N ILE A 54 -10.13 14.32 -9.75
CA ILE A 54 -10.06 15.32 -8.66
C ILE A 54 -9.61 16.67 -9.24
N PRO A 55 -9.84 17.79 -8.55
CA PRO A 55 -9.20 19.04 -8.92
C PRO A 55 -7.69 18.94 -8.72
N ILE A 56 -6.91 19.59 -9.58
CA ILE A 56 -5.44 19.65 -9.49
C ILE A 56 -5.00 21.10 -9.40
N SER A 57 -4.21 21.43 -8.37
CA SER A 57 -3.42 22.67 -8.33
C SER A 57 -1.95 22.34 -8.50
N LEU A 58 -1.32 22.91 -9.52
CA LEU A 58 0.13 22.79 -9.78
C LEU A 58 0.91 24.03 -9.34
N SER A 59 0.21 25.09 -8.94
CA SER A 59 0.78 26.31 -8.39
C SER A 59 0.49 26.41 -6.89
N THR A 60 1.40 27.05 -6.17
CA THR A 60 1.19 27.36 -4.75
C THR A 60 0.76 28.82 -4.68
N PRO A 61 -0.50 29.11 -4.28
CA PRO A 61 -0.95 30.48 -4.09
C PRO A 61 -0.17 31.12 -2.95
N THR A 62 0.15 32.38 -3.10
CA THR A 62 0.88 33.19 -2.11
C THR A 62 0.04 34.30 -1.51
N THR A 63 -1.13 34.54 -2.11
CA THR A 63 -2.13 35.49 -1.65
C THR A 63 -3.50 34.85 -1.59
N VAL A 64 -4.44 35.43 -0.85
CA VAL A 64 -5.83 34.96 -0.79
C VAL A 64 -6.49 35.00 -2.18
N GLU A 65 -6.21 36.06 -2.94
CA GLU A 65 -6.77 36.20 -4.29
C GLU A 65 -6.28 35.10 -5.25
N GLU A 66 -5.00 34.74 -5.19
CA GLU A 66 -4.47 33.61 -5.95
C GLU A 66 -5.08 32.28 -5.48
N ALA A 67 -5.28 32.11 -4.16
CA ALA A 67 -5.88 30.91 -3.61
C ALA A 67 -7.30 30.67 -4.13
N VAL A 68 -8.12 31.72 -4.24
CA VAL A 68 -9.46 31.63 -4.83
C VAL A 68 -9.42 31.29 -6.34
N LYS A 69 -8.45 31.82 -7.07
CA LYS A 69 -8.29 31.56 -8.51
C LYS A 69 -7.83 30.13 -8.84
N VAL A 70 -7.18 29.41 -7.92
CA VAL A 70 -6.75 28.02 -8.14
C VAL A 70 -7.87 27.01 -7.84
N LEU A 71 -9.00 27.42 -7.31
CA LEU A 71 -10.18 26.59 -7.11
C LEU A 71 -10.76 26.26 -8.49
N GLY A 72 -10.65 25.01 -8.91
CA GLY A 72 -11.10 24.56 -10.22
C GLY A 72 -12.03 23.34 -10.13
N PRO A 73 -12.67 23.00 -11.26
CA PRO A 73 -13.47 21.79 -11.36
C PRO A 73 -12.59 20.53 -11.30
N ARG A 74 -13.24 19.39 -11.22
CA ARG A 74 -12.57 18.10 -11.41
C ARG A 74 -11.97 18.02 -12.82
N VAL A 75 -10.80 17.43 -12.91
CA VAL A 75 -10.19 17.08 -14.20
C VAL A 75 -10.41 15.59 -14.49
N SER A 76 -10.13 15.15 -15.73
CA SER A 76 -10.23 13.71 -16.03
C SER A 76 -9.19 12.90 -15.24
N VAL A 77 -9.51 11.64 -14.96
CA VAL A 77 -8.58 10.69 -14.33
C VAL A 77 -7.28 10.59 -15.14
N ASP A 78 -7.37 10.55 -16.46
CA ASP A 78 -6.18 10.52 -17.33
C ASP A 78 -5.30 11.75 -17.17
N SER A 79 -5.88 12.94 -17.03
CA SER A 79 -5.10 14.15 -16.77
C SER A 79 -4.29 14.06 -15.48
N ILE A 80 -4.87 13.46 -14.44
CA ILE A 80 -4.18 13.24 -13.17
C ILE A 80 -3.02 12.25 -13.35
N TYR A 81 -3.27 11.10 -13.99
CA TYR A 81 -2.23 10.12 -14.27
C TYR A 81 -1.10 10.67 -15.14
N ASN A 82 -1.40 11.56 -16.10
CA ASN A 82 -0.38 12.23 -16.90
C ASN A 82 0.50 13.16 -16.06
N VAL A 83 -0.06 13.87 -15.08
CA VAL A 83 0.72 14.67 -14.12
C VAL A 83 1.61 13.76 -13.26
N ILE A 84 1.06 12.66 -12.74
CA ILE A 84 1.81 11.69 -11.94
C ILE A 84 2.98 11.10 -12.73
N TYR A 85 2.75 10.69 -13.98
CA TYR A 85 3.79 10.13 -14.86
C TYR A 85 4.91 11.14 -15.13
N ARG A 86 4.55 12.39 -15.43
CA ARG A 86 5.52 13.49 -15.61
C ARG A 86 6.36 13.69 -14.36
N ASP A 87 5.73 13.73 -13.20
CA ASP A 87 6.44 13.92 -11.92
C ASP A 87 7.37 12.75 -11.61
N LEU A 88 6.94 11.51 -11.81
CA LEU A 88 7.77 10.33 -11.58
C LEU A 88 8.91 10.20 -12.58
N THR A 89 8.69 10.59 -13.83
CA THR A 89 9.76 10.65 -14.85
C THR A 89 10.83 11.65 -14.43
N SER A 90 10.43 12.86 -14.02
CA SER A 90 11.37 13.88 -13.55
C SER A 90 12.08 13.44 -12.26
N ALA A 91 11.35 12.86 -11.29
CA ALA A 91 11.93 12.36 -10.06
C ALA A 91 12.98 11.25 -10.35
N ASN A 92 12.70 10.32 -11.25
CA ASN A 92 13.65 9.27 -11.63
C ASN A 92 14.94 9.82 -12.27
N LEU A 93 14.89 10.97 -12.97
CA LEU A 93 16.06 11.63 -13.54
C LEU A 93 16.86 12.41 -12.49
N GLN A 94 16.18 13.08 -11.58
CA GLN A 94 16.77 14.01 -10.61
C GLN A 94 17.27 13.32 -9.33
N LEU A 95 16.62 12.22 -8.91
CA LEU A 95 17.01 11.47 -7.72
C LEU A 95 18.17 10.54 -8.01
N VAL A 96 19.02 10.35 -7.01
CA VAL A 96 20.16 9.43 -7.10
C VAL A 96 19.80 8.07 -6.51
N ASN A 97 20.42 7.02 -7.05
CA ASN A 97 20.45 5.72 -6.42
C ASN A 97 21.58 5.73 -5.39
N SER A 98 21.24 5.99 -4.15
CA SER A 98 22.16 5.94 -3.03
C SER A 98 22.09 4.57 -2.35
N ALA A 99 23.23 3.99 -1.98
CA ALA A 99 23.29 2.82 -1.10
C ALA A 99 22.58 3.09 0.24
N SER A 100 22.50 4.35 0.66
CA SER A 100 21.74 4.79 1.83
C SER A 100 20.23 4.64 1.67
N ALA A 101 19.71 4.50 0.45
CA ALA A 101 18.27 4.25 0.23
C ALA A 101 17.77 2.97 0.92
N SER A 102 18.62 1.97 1.07
CA SER A 102 18.30 0.75 1.81
C SER A 102 18.42 0.89 3.32
N VAL A 103 19.14 1.91 3.78
CA VAL A 103 19.38 2.18 5.19
C VAL A 103 18.42 3.25 5.72
N PHE A 104 18.00 4.19 4.86
CA PHE A 104 17.14 5.31 5.22
C PHE A 104 15.95 5.44 4.24
N PRO A 105 14.98 4.48 4.22
CA PRO A 105 13.87 4.52 3.27
C PRO A 105 12.84 5.64 3.55
N GLN A 106 13.09 6.53 4.51
CA GLN A 106 12.25 7.71 4.79
C GLN A 106 12.40 8.84 3.76
N PHE A 107 13.38 8.75 2.85
CA PHE A 107 13.56 9.73 1.78
C PHE A 107 13.02 9.23 0.44
N GLY A 108 12.53 10.17 -0.37
CA GLY A 108 12.27 9.91 -1.78
C GLY A 108 13.60 9.65 -2.51
N THR A 109 13.78 8.43 -2.97
CA THR A 109 14.98 7.99 -3.71
C THR A 109 14.61 7.57 -5.11
N LYS A 110 15.58 7.40 -6.00
CA LYS A 110 15.32 6.92 -7.35
C LYS A 110 14.61 5.57 -7.36
N VAL A 111 15.03 4.63 -6.51
CA VAL A 111 14.36 3.33 -6.40
C VAL A 111 12.94 3.45 -5.85
N ALA A 112 12.68 4.35 -4.91
CA ALA A 112 11.33 4.63 -4.41
C ALA A 112 10.43 5.23 -5.51
N ALA A 113 10.98 6.14 -6.34
CA ALA A 113 10.26 6.72 -7.47
C ALA A 113 9.93 5.66 -8.54
N GLN A 114 10.87 4.77 -8.86
CA GLN A 114 10.64 3.64 -9.77
C GLN A 114 9.58 2.68 -9.23
N ALA A 115 9.64 2.36 -7.94
CA ALA A 115 8.68 1.49 -7.27
C ALA A 115 7.25 2.09 -7.25
N LEU A 116 7.14 3.39 -6.96
CA LEU A 116 5.87 4.11 -7.06
C LEU A 116 5.36 4.14 -8.50
N PHE A 117 6.25 4.31 -9.48
CA PHE A 117 5.87 4.31 -10.89
C PHE A 117 5.31 2.94 -11.31
N ALA A 118 5.92 1.83 -10.87
CA ALA A 118 5.38 0.49 -11.12
C ALA A 118 3.96 0.34 -10.57
N ARG A 119 3.70 0.80 -9.32
CA ARG A 119 2.36 0.80 -8.71
C ARG A 119 1.37 1.62 -9.50
N VAL A 120 1.72 2.86 -9.84
CA VAL A 120 0.86 3.78 -10.60
C VAL A 120 0.52 3.21 -11.97
N ALA A 121 1.51 2.63 -12.66
CA ALA A 121 1.33 2.02 -13.96
C ALA A 121 0.40 0.79 -13.89
N LEU A 122 0.50 -0.03 -12.85
CA LEU A 122 -0.43 -1.14 -12.62
C LEU A 122 -1.88 -0.65 -12.49
N TYR A 123 -2.10 0.41 -11.70
CA TYR A 123 -3.43 1.01 -11.53
C TYR A 123 -3.96 1.63 -12.82
N ARG A 124 -3.07 2.19 -13.65
CA ARG A 124 -3.42 2.71 -14.97
C ARG A 124 -3.68 1.60 -16.02
N LYS A 125 -3.42 0.34 -15.69
CA LYS A 125 -3.42 -0.81 -16.61
C LYS A 125 -2.34 -0.69 -17.71
N ASP A 126 -1.32 0.10 -17.48
CA ASP A 126 -0.12 0.21 -18.31
C ASP A 126 0.89 -0.86 -17.89
N TYR A 127 0.59 -2.11 -18.26
CA TYR A 127 1.36 -3.28 -17.83
C TYR A 127 2.81 -3.25 -18.32
N THR A 128 3.07 -2.64 -19.47
CA THR A 128 4.43 -2.47 -20.00
C THR A 128 5.28 -1.63 -19.05
N ASN A 129 4.79 -0.46 -18.64
CA ASN A 129 5.50 0.38 -17.69
C ASN A 129 5.47 -0.21 -16.27
N ALA A 130 4.40 -0.90 -15.87
CA ALA A 130 4.35 -1.59 -14.57
C ALA A 130 5.49 -2.61 -14.46
N LYS A 131 5.67 -3.49 -15.45
CA LYS A 131 6.78 -4.43 -15.53
C LYS A 131 8.13 -3.72 -15.58
N ARG A 132 8.32 -2.77 -16.51
CA ARG A 132 9.57 -2.04 -16.71
C ARG A 132 10.10 -1.39 -15.42
N TRP A 133 9.24 -0.69 -14.71
CA TRP A 133 9.63 0.02 -13.50
C TRP A 133 9.80 -0.92 -12.31
N ALA A 134 9.03 -2.01 -12.24
CA ALA A 134 9.24 -3.08 -11.27
C ALA A 134 10.61 -3.75 -11.50
N ASP A 135 10.98 -4.08 -12.74
CA ASP A 135 12.30 -4.62 -13.09
C ASP A 135 13.43 -3.70 -12.61
N SER A 136 13.32 -2.40 -12.92
CA SER A 136 14.33 -1.41 -12.54
C SER A 136 14.52 -1.32 -11.03
N ALA A 137 13.41 -1.27 -10.28
CA ALA A 137 13.44 -1.16 -8.82
C ALA A 137 13.90 -2.47 -8.15
N ILE A 138 13.51 -3.65 -8.66
CA ILE A 138 13.96 -4.95 -8.18
C ILE A 138 15.47 -5.09 -8.38
N ASN A 139 15.98 -4.76 -9.57
CA ASN A 139 17.41 -4.86 -9.89
C ASN A 139 18.23 -3.98 -8.94
N PHE A 140 17.82 -2.75 -8.68
CA PHE A 140 18.51 -1.88 -7.73
C PHE A 140 18.40 -2.39 -6.29
N ALA A 141 17.24 -2.84 -5.87
CA ALA A 141 17.02 -3.38 -4.52
C ALA A 141 17.72 -4.75 -4.30
N GLY A 142 18.31 -5.33 -5.35
CA GLY A 142 18.91 -6.66 -5.30
C GLY A 142 17.91 -7.78 -5.08
N GLY A 143 16.60 -7.52 -5.35
CA GLY A 143 15.52 -8.51 -5.18
C GLY A 143 15.39 -9.04 -3.75
N ARG A 144 15.81 -8.25 -2.74
CA ARG A 144 15.86 -8.69 -1.34
C ARG A 144 14.45 -8.97 -0.81
N LEU A 145 14.27 -10.19 -0.34
CA LEU A 145 13.10 -10.62 0.40
C LEU A 145 13.57 -11.22 1.73
N VAL A 146 12.90 -10.92 2.81
CA VAL A 146 13.17 -11.58 4.08
C VAL A 146 12.73 -13.04 4.00
N SER A 147 13.51 -13.94 4.59
CA SER A 147 13.17 -15.37 4.65
C SER A 147 11.95 -15.61 5.56
N SER A 148 11.28 -16.73 5.39
CA SER A 148 10.14 -17.13 6.22
C SER A 148 10.50 -17.12 7.72
N SER A 149 11.71 -17.51 8.10
CA SER A 149 12.18 -17.46 9.49
C SER A 149 12.36 -16.04 10.05
N SER A 150 12.44 -15.02 9.18
CA SER A 150 12.66 -13.62 9.57
C SER A 150 11.44 -12.71 9.40
N VAL A 151 10.31 -13.24 8.92
CA VAL A 151 9.09 -12.45 8.66
C VAL A 151 8.64 -11.70 9.91
N VAL A 152 8.51 -12.35 11.06
CA VAL A 152 8.08 -11.69 12.29
C VAL A 152 9.09 -10.65 12.74
N GLN A 153 10.38 -11.00 12.76
CA GLN A 153 11.43 -10.09 13.20
C GLN A 153 11.54 -8.86 12.28
N SER A 154 11.28 -9.00 11.00
CA SER A 154 11.31 -7.85 10.07
C SER A 154 10.37 -6.72 10.48
N TRP A 155 9.20 -7.05 11.04
CA TRP A 155 8.23 -6.09 11.58
C TRP A 155 8.61 -5.53 12.96
N ARG A 156 9.61 -6.09 13.62
CA ARG A 156 10.14 -5.59 14.91
C ARG A 156 11.35 -4.68 14.73
N ASN A 157 11.99 -4.72 13.56
CA ASN A 157 13.15 -3.89 13.28
C ASN A 157 12.80 -2.39 13.25
N PRO A 158 13.72 -1.50 13.66
CA PRO A 158 13.55 -0.05 13.56
C PRO A 158 13.19 0.43 12.15
N VAL A 159 13.74 -0.24 11.12
CA VAL A 159 13.41 -0.05 9.70
C VAL A 159 13.07 -1.41 9.12
N HIS A 160 11.95 -1.52 8.39
CA HIS A 160 11.59 -2.79 7.76
C HIS A 160 12.57 -3.12 6.63
N PRO A 161 13.23 -4.31 6.63
CA PRO A 161 14.32 -4.61 5.68
C PRO A 161 13.92 -4.59 4.20
N GLU A 162 12.64 -4.79 3.91
CA GLU A 162 12.11 -4.76 2.54
C GLU A 162 11.58 -3.37 2.14
N SER A 163 11.60 -2.37 3.03
CA SER A 163 11.10 -1.03 2.70
C SER A 163 11.96 -0.33 1.65
N LEU A 164 11.28 0.27 0.68
CA LEU A 164 11.84 1.19 -0.31
C LEU A 164 11.43 2.64 -0.03
N PHE A 165 10.29 2.81 0.61
CA PHE A 165 9.83 4.06 1.19
C PHE A 165 8.94 3.76 2.40
N GLU A 166 9.24 4.42 3.53
CA GLU A 166 8.43 4.33 4.74
C GLU A 166 8.35 5.67 5.47
N ILE A 167 7.23 5.93 6.12
CA ILE A 167 7.09 7.06 7.04
C ILE A 167 7.72 6.61 8.36
N ARG A 168 8.76 7.32 8.75
CA ARG A 168 9.54 6.97 9.93
C ARG A 168 9.12 7.81 11.13
N PHE A 169 8.97 7.12 12.25
CA PHE A 169 8.82 7.68 13.59
C PHE A 169 10.06 7.25 14.39
N ALA A 170 10.97 8.17 14.67
CA ALA A 170 12.31 7.83 15.11
C ALA A 170 12.45 7.79 16.64
N ASN A 171 11.63 8.54 17.35
CA ASN A 171 11.74 8.72 18.80
C ASN A 171 10.36 8.86 19.45
N GLN A 172 10.33 8.75 20.78
CA GLN A 172 9.08 8.76 21.54
C GLN A 172 8.25 10.05 21.38
N ALA A 173 8.88 11.18 21.09
CA ALA A 173 8.17 12.45 20.89
C ALA A 173 7.35 12.47 19.58
N GLU A 174 7.68 11.59 18.63
CA GLU A 174 6.96 11.41 17.36
C GLU A 174 5.84 10.35 17.44
N ASN A 175 5.64 9.76 18.62
CA ASN A 175 4.63 8.75 18.87
C ASN A 175 3.21 9.29 18.58
N ASN A 176 2.42 8.57 17.79
CA ASN A 176 1.04 8.94 17.44
C ASN A 176 0.06 8.82 18.62
N GLY A 177 0.51 8.32 19.74
CA GLY A 177 -0.33 8.09 20.91
C GLY A 177 -1.28 6.91 20.80
N VAL A 178 -1.94 6.62 21.89
CA VAL A 178 -2.81 5.44 22.03
C VAL A 178 -4.09 5.51 21.18
N ASN A 179 -4.50 6.69 20.74
CA ASN A 179 -5.77 6.82 19.99
C ASN A 179 -5.59 6.76 18.47
N GLU A 180 -4.39 6.91 17.95
CA GLU A 180 -4.16 7.12 16.51
C GLU A 180 -3.11 6.18 15.91
N SER A 181 -2.43 5.38 16.72
CA SER A 181 -1.38 4.48 16.23
C SER A 181 -1.97 3.24 15.55
N PRO A 182 -1.25 2.66 14.57
CA PRO A 182 -1.62 1.35 14.03
C PRO A 182 -1.66 0.25 15.09
N GLN A 183 -0.77 0.29 16.10
CA GLN A 183 -0.78 -0.66 17.21
C GLN A 183 -2.15 -0.64 17.90
N THR A 184 -2.59 0.50 18.34
CA THR A 184 -3.88 0.64 19.03
C THR A 184 -5.07 0.15 18.19
N THR A 185 -5.07 0.46 16.89
CA THR A 185 -6.15 0.08 16.00
C THR A 185 -6.21 -1.42 15.75
N PHE A 186 -5.06 -2.11 15.67
CA PHE A 186 -4.99 -3.48 15.18
C PHE A 186 -4.78 -4.52 16.27
N THR A 187 -4.37 -4.11 17.48
CA THR A 187 -4.16 -5.04 18.59
C THR A 187 -4.42 -4.43 19.96
N THR A 188 -4.94 -5.26 20.86
CA THR A 188 -5.03 -4.97 22.30
C THR A 188 -3.70 -5.24 23.01
N LEU A 189 -2.76 -5.95 22.37
CA LEU A 189 -1.50 -6.35 22.98
C LEU A 189 -0.51 -5.19 23.04
N LEU A 190 0.13 -5.04 24.20
CA LEU A 190 1.31 -4.18 24.33
C LEU A 190 2.58 -4.91 23.89
N ILE A 191 2.66 -6.19 24.23
CA ILE A 191 3.82 -7.05 24.00
C ILE A 191 3.33 -8.30 23.29
N PRO A 192 3.98 -8.75 22.20
CA PRO A 192 3.65 -10.00 21.51
C PRO A 192 3.66 -11.19 22.48
N GLY A 193 2.68 -12.08 22.36
CA GLY A 193 2.58 -13.27 23.18
C GLY A 193 2.18 -13.04 24.64
N ASN A 194 1.88 -11.80 25.05
CA ASN A 194 1.47 -11.48 26.43
C ASN A 194 0.10 -10.80 26.49
N PRO A 195 -1.00 -11.54 26.49
CA PRO A 195 -2.35 -10.98 26.56
C PRO A 195 -2.70 -10.34 27.93
N GLY A 196 -1.87 -10.53 28.94
CA GLY A 196 -2.05 -9.90 30.25
C GLY A 196 -1.70 -8.42 30.30
N VAL A 197 -0.99 -7.90 29.29
CA VAL A 197 -0.55 -6.51 29.24
C VAL A 197 -1.21 -5.81 28.04
N VAL A 198 -2.11 -4.87 28.34
CA VAL A 198 -2.90 -4.16 27.33
C VAL A 198 -2.19 -2.93 26.82
N GLY A 199 -2.13 -2.77 25.49
CA GLY A 199 -1.48 -1.63 24.82
C GLY A 199 -2.36 -0.84 23.86
N GLY A 200 -3.50 -1.38 23.43
CA GLY A 200 -4.37 -0.76 22.44
C GLY A 200 -5.84 -1.17 22.59
N PHE A 201 -6.65 -0.88 21.57
CA PHE A 201 -8.08 -1.18 21.55
C PHE A 201 -8.43 -2.40 20.69
N GLY A 202 -7.65 -2.71 19.64
CA GLY A 202 -7.93 -3.84 18.76
C GLY A 202 -9.24 -3.68 17.96
N ASP A 203 -9.52 -2.44 17.50
CA ASP A 203 -10.79 -2.10 16.84
C ASP A 203 -10.99 -2.83 15.50
N LEU A 204 -9.90 -3.14 14.82
CA LEU A 204 -9.92 -3.82 13.52
C LEU A 204 -9.17 -5.15 13.60
N VAL A 205 -9.93 -6.24 13.51
CA VAL A 205 -9.40 -7.61 13.54
C VAL A 205 -9.59 -8.32 12.20
N PRO A 206 -8.76 -9.35 11.89
CA PRO A 206 -8.92 -10.11 10.65
C PRO A 206 -10.26 -10.86 10.64
N ALA A 207 -11.04 -10.65 9.57
CA ALA A 207 -12.28 -11.38 9.33
C ALA A 207 -12.02 -12.90 9.27
N PRO A 208 -13.02 -13.75 9.58
CA PRO A 208 -12.88 -15.21 9.54
C PRO A 208 -12.32 -15.72 8.21
N ALA A 209 -12.74 -15.15 7.08
CA ALA A 209 -12.24 -15.52 5.75
C ALA A 209 -10.73 -15.25 5.58
N LEU A 210 -10.22 -14.15 6.12
CA LEU A 210 -8.78 -13.84 6.06
C LEU A 210 -7.98 -14.78 6.97
N ARG A 211 -8.51 -15.11 8.16
CA ARG A 211 -7.90 -16.10 9.05
C ARG A 211 -7.77 -17.45 8.36
N ALA A 212 -8.84 -17.90 7.69
CA ALA A 212 -8.84 -19.17 6.95
C ALA A 212 -7.79 -19.16 5.82
N GLU A 213 -7.63 -18.04 5.09
CA GLU A 213 -6.60 -17.92 4.05
C GLU A 213 -5.18 -17.97 4.60
N PHE A 214 -4.94 -17.46 5.82
CA PHE A 214 -3.67 -17.62 6.53
C PHE A 214 -3.52 -19.02 7.16
N GLY A 215 -4.53 -19.86 7.09
CA GLY A 215 -4.54 -21.18 7.71
C GLY A 215 -4.50 -21.13 9.24
N ILE A 216 -5.12 -20.10 9.83
CA ILE A 216 -5.27 -19.98 11.29
C ILE A 216 -6.58 -20.63 11.70
N ALA A 217 -6.50 -21.82 12.29
CA ALA A 217 -7.66 -22.53 12.83
C ALA A 217 -7.93 -22.16 14.29
N GLY A 218 -9.18 -22.34 14.73
CA GLY A 218 -9.65 -22.07 16.08
C GLY A 218 -10.89 -21.17 16.13
N ALA A 219 -11.42 -20.94 17.33
CA ALA A 219 -12.61 -20.11 17.54
C ALA A 219 -12.35 -18.65 17.15
N PHE A 220 -13.41 -17.97 16.70
CA PHE A 220 -13.31 -16.54 16.32
C PHE A 220 -13.36 -15.63 17.56
N GLY A 221 -14.30 -15.88 18.47
CA GLY A 221 -14.41 -15.12 19.73
C GLY A 221 -15.29 -15.82 20.75
N PRO A 222 -14.83 -16.04 21.99
CA PRO A 222 -13.45 -15.80 22.46
C PRO A 222 -12.44 -16.59 21.64
N ALA A 223 -11.41 -15.90 21.16
CA ALA A 223 -10.51 -16.47 20.17
C ALA A 223 -9.62 -17.56 20.75
N THR A 224 -9.43 -18.63 19.97
CA THR A 224 -8.38 -19.61 20.19
C THR A 224 -7.63 -19.81 18.87
N ILE A 225 -6.38 -20.25 18.97
CA ILE A 225 -5.60 -20.72 17.83
C ILE A 225 -5.21 -22.15 18.13
N THR A 226 -5.80 -23.11 17.40
CA THR A 226 -5.58 -24.53 17.58
C THR A 226 -4.52 -25.09 16.66
N SER A 227 -4.39 -24.51 15.47
CA SER A 227 -3.32 -24.86 14.52
C SER A 227 -3.03 -23.72 13.56
N ARG A 228 -1.89 -23.82 12.88
CA ARG A 228 -1.42 -22.90 11.82
C ARG A 228 -0.84 -23.71 10.68
N THR A 229 -0.89 -23.15 9.46
CA THR A 229 -0.12 -23.67 8.32
C THR A 229 1.33 -23.21 8.41
N ASP A 230 2.14 -23.62 7.44
CA ASP A 230 3.54 -23.25 7.32
C ASP A 230 3.76 -21.84 6.69
N ASP A 231 2.72 -21.06 6.47
CA ASP A 231 2.85 -19.65 6.07
C ASP A 231 3.31 -18.81 7.26
N ALA A 232 4.57 -18.40 7.27
CA ALA A 232 5.16 -17.64 8.37
C ALA A 232 4.46 -16.29 8.65
N ARG A 233 3.71 -15.74 7.70
CA ARG A 233 2.95 -14.51 7.91
C ARG A 233 1.84 -14.66 8.94
N ASN A 234 1.33 -15.89 9.13
CA ASN A 234 0.30 -16.15 10.13
C ASN A 234 0.80 -15.98 11.58
N LEU A 235 2.13 -15.97 11.78
CA LEU A 235 2.74 -15.71 13.10
C LEU A 235 2.65 -14.23 13.52
N LEU A 236 2.24 -13.33 12.59
CA LEU A 236 1.93 -11.93 12.88
C LEU A 236 0.48 -11.74 13.39
N TYR A 237 -0.20 -12.83 13.71
CA TYR A 237 -1.57 -12.81 14.23
C TYR A 237 -1.62 -13.61 15.54
N GLU A 238 -2.06 -12.96 16.59
CA GLU A 238 -2.06 -13.53 17.95
C GLU A 238 -3.42 -13.34 18.61
N VAL A 239 -3.71 -14.10 19.66
CA VAL A 239 -4.91 -13.91 20.47
C VAL A 239 -4.72 -12.65 21.32
N GLY A 240 -5.63 -11.70 21.18
CA GLY A 240 -5.63 -10.45 21.93
C GLY A 240 -5.99 -10.61 23.41
N SER A 241 -5.96 -9.49 24.12
CA SER A 241 -6.24 -9.45 25.56
C SER A 241 -7.75 -9.51 25.85
N PRO A 242 -8.20 -10.38 26.78
CA PRO A 242 -9.58 -10.39 27.24
C PRO A 242 -9.93 -9.19 28.12
N ALA A 243 -8.96 -8.39 28.55
CA ALA A 243 -9.18 -7.20 29.39
C ALA A 243 -9.93 -6.06 28.67
N ARG A 244 -10.06 -6.13 27.32
CA ARG A 244 -10.85 -5.20 26.49
C ARG A 244 -12.18 -5.79 26.04
N GLY A 245 -12.64 -6.90 26.61
CA GLY A 245 -13.85 -7.61 26.25
C GLY A 245 -13.59 -8.95 25.58
N THR A 246 -14.33 -9.29 24.52
CA THR A 246 -14.10 -10.54 23.79
C THR A 246 -12.75 -10.50 23.11
N ALA A 247 -11.85 -11.41 23.48
CA ALA A 247 -10.57 -11.58 22.79
C ALA A 247 -10.80 -12.09 21.35
N TYR A 248 -10.14 -11.48 20.38
CA TYR A 248 -10.09 -11.90 18.98
C TYR A 248 -8.66 -12.27 18.58
N VAL A 249 -8.50 -12.91 17.43
CA VAL A 249 -7.17 -12.97 16.79
C VAL A 249 -6.90 -11.60 16.17
N GLU A 250 -5.78 -11.01 16.50
CA GLU A 250 -5.41 -9.63 16.20
C GLU A 250 -4.12 -9.57 15.39
N CYS A 251 -3.91 -8.47 14.63
CA CYS A 251 -2.71 -8.27 13.84
C CYS A 251 -1.61 -7.58 14.66
N THR A 252 -0.46 -8.23 14.78
CA THR A 252 0.72 -7.72 15.50
C THR A 252 1.84 -7.22 14.58
N LYS A 253 1.55 -6.84 13.31
CA LYS A 253 2.53 -6.17 12.44
C LYS A 253 3.08 -4.91 13.09
N PHE A 254 2.20 -4.11 13.68
CA PHE A 254 2.52 -2.88 14.37
C PHE A 254 2.33 -3.11 15.87
N ILE A 255 3.40 -3.12 16.64
CA ILE A 255 3.36 -3.43 18.09
C ILE A 255 4.42 -2.62 18.85
N GLY A 256 4.73 -1.43 18.35
CA GLY A 256 5.78 -0.56 18.89
C GLY A 256 7.18 -0.98 18.47
N LYS A 257 8.10 -0.05 18.53
CA LYS A 257 9.52 -0.24 18.18
C LYS A 257 10.42 0.38 19.23
N ASN A 258 11.65 -0.14 19.32
CA ASN A 258 12.67 0.37 20.25
C ASN A 258 12.21 0.41 21.72
N GLY A 259 11.29 -0.49 22.11
CA GLY A 259 10.73 -0.53 23.47
C GLY A 259 9.64 0.53 23.75
N PHE A 260 9.21 1.29 22.74
CA PHE A 260 8.15 2.29 22.89
C PHE A 260 6.85 1.81 22.26
N PRO A 261 5.76 1.70 23.03
CA PRO A 261 4.42 1.43 22.49
C PRO A 261 3.99 2.54 21.52
N ASN A 262 3.19 2.16 20.53
CA ASN A 262 2.62 3.07 19.53
C ASN A 262 3.65 3.82 18.66
N LEU A 263 4.91 3.45 18.71
CA LEU A 263 5.97 3.98 17.89
C LEU A 263 6.25 3.00 16.73
N ASP A 264 5.51 3.12 15.65
CA ASP A 264 5.65 2.26 14.47
C ASP A 264 5.90 3.07 13.20
N ASN A 265 6.89 2.64 12.42
CA ASN A 265 7.04 3.13 11.06
C ASN A 265 5.94 2.53 10.17
N LEU A 266 5.56 3.28 9.13
CA LEU A 266 4.59 2.85 8.14
C LEU A 266 5.28 2.56 6.82
N PRO A 267 5.58 1.29 6.48
CA PRO A 267 6.07 0.93 5.16
C PRO A 267 5.03 1.30 4.09
N VAL A 268 5.38 2.21 3.19
CA VAL A 268 4.51 2.66 2.11
C VAL A 268 4.73 1.86 0.84
N ILE A 269 6.00 1.50 0.57
CA ILE A 269 6.39 0.69 -0.58
C ILE A 269 7.43 -0.33 -0.12
N ARG A 270 7.17 -1.62 -0.37
CA ARG A 270 8.07 -2.73 -0.05
C ARG A 270 8.43 -3.55 -1.28
N VAL A 271 9.59 -4.17 -1.28
CA VAL A 271 10.10 -5.01 -2.39
C VAL A 271 9.10 -6.10 -2.84
N PRO A 272 8.40 -6.82 -1.94
CA PRO A 272 7.41 -7.84 -2.36
C PRO A 272 6.35 -7.30 -3.31
N GLU A 273 5.98 -6.02 -3.18
CA GLU A 273 5.00 -5.41 -4.06
C GLU A 273 5.45 -5.39 -5.52
N LEU A 274 6.74 -5.16 -5.75
CA LEU A 274 7.29 -5.10 -7.11
C LEU A 274 7.21 -6.45 -7.83
N PHE A 275 7.50 -7.55 -7.12
CA PHE A 275 7.33 -8.90 -7.66
C PHE A 275 5.86 -9.18 -7.99
N LEU A 276 4.94 -8.80 -7.10
CA LEU A 276 3.51 -9.04 -7.31
C LEU A 276 2.91 -8.10 -8.37
N ILE A 277 3.39 -6.86 -8.53
CA ILE A 277 3.04 -5.97 -9.65
C ILE A 277 3.50 -6.58 -10.97
N ARG A 278 4.74 -7.04 -11.03
CA ARG A 278 5.33 -7.63 -12.23
C ARG A 278 4.62 -8.94 -12.61
N ALA A 279 4.38 -9.81 -11.65
CA ALA A 279 3.63 -11.04 -11.83
C ALA A 279 2.21 -10.77 -12.36
N GLU A 280 1.49 -9.83 -11.79
CA GLU A 280 0.14 -9.44 -12.23
C GLU A 280 0.15 -8.90 -13.66
N ALA A 281 1.10 -8.00 -13.99
CA ALA A 281 1.23 -7.45 -15.33
C ALA A 281 1.50 -8.54 -16.39
N MET A 282 2.31 -9.55 -16.05
CA MET A 282 2.63 -10.68 -16.94
C MET A 282 1.57 -11.77 -16.96
N ALA A 283 0.75 -11.91 -15.91
CA ALA A 283 -0.35 -12.87 -15.86
C ALA A 283 -1.67 -12.32 -16.43
N THR A 284 -1.76 -11.01 -16.72
CA THR A 284 -2.99 -10.41 -17.24
C THR A 284 -3.18 -10.76 -18.70
N PRO A 285 -4.30 -11.44 -19.08
CA PRO A 285 -4.58 -11.77 -20.48
C PRO A 285 -4.65 -10.52 -21.36
N GLY A 286 -4.03 -10.57 -22.53
CA GLY A 286 -3.97 -9.44 -23.46
C GLY A 286 -2.97 -8.34 -23.09
N SER A 287 -2.25 -8.49 -22.02
CA SER A 287 -1.11 -7.62 -21.70
C SER A 287 -0.01 -7.77 -22.76
N ALA A 288 0.58 -6.64 -23.17
CA ALA A 288 1.72 -6.64 -24.11
C ALA A 288 2.99 -7.32 -23.53
N VAL A 289 3.00 -7.55 -22.21
CA VAL A 289 4.08 -8.24 -21.49
C VAL A 289 3.66 -9.59 -20.93
N PHE A 290 2.62 -10.18 -21.51
CA PHE A 290 2.08 -11.47 -21.06
C PHE A 290 3.14 -12.58 -21.12
N ASP A 291 3.41 -13.19 -19.98
CA ASP A 291 4.34 -14.31 -19.80
C ASP A 291 4.00 -15.05 -18.50
N GLU A 292 3.21 -16.09 -18.60
CA GLU A 292 2.77 -16.87 -17.43
C GLU A 292 3.93 -17.56 -16.71
N THR A 293 4.97 -17.94 -17.42
CA THR A 293 6.12 -18.61 -16.81
C THR A 293 6.90 -17.62 -15.93
N ALA A 294 7.16 -16.43 -16.45
CA ALA A 294 7.82 -15.38 -15.66
C ALA A 294 6.93 -14.91 -14.50
N ALA A 295 5.62 -14.77 -14.71
CA ALA A 295 4.67 -14.42 -13.67
C ALA A 295 4.65 -15.45 -12.53
N ARG A 296 4.65 -16.73 -12.87
CA ARG A 296 4.72 -17.84 -11.90
C ARG A 296 6.04 -17.84 -11.14
N ASN A 297 7.15 -17.56 -11.80
CA ASN A 297 8.46 -17.47 -11.14
C ASN A 297 8.50 -16.35 -10.09
N ASP A 298 7.89 -15.20 -10.35
CA ASP A 298 7.77 -14.12 -9.37
C ASP A 298 6.88 -14.52 -8.19
N LEU A 299 5.75 -15.16 -8.44
CA LEU A 299 4.87 -15.72 -7.41
C LEU A 299 5.62 -16.73 -6.53
N ILE A 300 6.33 -17.69 -7.15
CA ILE A 300 7.16 -18.68 -6.48
C ILE A 300 8.21 -17.98 -5.60
N ARG A 301 8.86 -16.94 -6.10
CA ARG A 301 9.85 -16.18 -5.36
C ARG A 301 9.29 -15.61 -4.06
N ILE A 302 8.08 -15.07 -4.07
CA ILE A 302 7.39 -14.60 -2.86
C ILE A 302 7.11 -15.78 -1.94
N LYS A 303 6.49 -16.86 -2.44
CA LYS A 303 6.04 -17.99 -1.63
C LYS A 303 7.22 -18.74 -0.98
N GLN A 304 8.33 -18.91 -1.67
CA GLN A 304 9.55 -19.51 -1.10
C GLN A 304 10.10 -18.73 0.11
N ASN A 305 9.83 -17.44 0.18
CA ASN A 305 10.25 -16.58 1.29
C ASN A 305 9.14 -16.37 2.34
N ARG A 306 7.98 -17.00 2.19
CA ARG A 306 6.85 -16.88 3.13
C ARG A 306 6.41 -18.21 3.74
N TYR A 307 6.62 -19.32 3.03
CA TYR A 307 6.28 -20.67 3.51
C TYR A 307 7.54 -21.38 4.00
N THR A 308 7.51 -21.88 5.24
CA THR A 308 8.68 -22.55 5.86
C THR A 308 8.98 -23.90 5.21
N SER A 309 7.96 -24.54 4.66
CA SER A 309 8.03 -25.86 4.02
C SER A 309 7.63 -25.79 2.54
N TYR A 310 7.96 -24.69 1.84
CA TYR A 310 7.54 -24.42 0.46
C TYR A 310 7.63 -25.61 -0.48
N ALA A 311 8.77 -26.32 -0.46
CA ALA A 311 9.02 -27.44 -1.37
C ALA A 311 8.03 -28.59 -1.22
N THR A 312 7.51 -28.83 -0.04
CA THR A 312 6.56 -29.92 0.26
C THR A 312 5.11 -29.46 0.29
N SER A 313 4.83 -28.19 0.63
CA SER A 313 3.48 -27.68 0.83
C SER A 313 2.91 -26.92 -0.37
N GLN A 314 3.74 -26.25 -1.17
CA GLN A 314 3.29 -25.30 -2.18
C GLN A 314 3.84 -25.58 -3.59
N GLN A 315 5.04 -26.14 -3.72
CA GLN A 315 5.74 -26.22 -5.01
C GLN A 315 4.96 -26.95 -6.09
N ALA A 316 4.33 -28.09 -5.76
CA ALA A 316 3.57 -28.86 -6.74
C ALA A 316 2.30 -28.11 -7.20
N PHE A 317 1.63 -27.42 -6.27
CA PHE A 317 0.48 -26.58 -6.59
C PHE A 317 0.88 -25.43 -7.52
N ASP A 318 1.95 -24.70 -7.19
CA ASP A 318 2.38 -23.53 -7.96
C ASP A 318 2.86 -23.91 -9.38
N ALA A 319 3.50 -25.08 -9.53
CA ALA A 319 3.95 -25.58 -10.83
C ALA A 319 2.79 -25.83 -11.81
N GLY A 320 1.61 -26.15 -11.29
CA GLY A 320 0.39 -26.39 -12.09
C GLY A 320 -0.43 -25.13 -12.40
N LEU A 321 -0.08 -23.96 -11.86
CA LEU A 321 -0.88 -22.74 -12.03
C LEU A 321 -0.73 -22.16 -13.44
N THR A 322 -1.86 -21.92 -14.12
CA THR A 322 -1.96 -21.27 -15.42
C THR A 322 -3.22 -20.42 -15.53
N GLY A 323 -3.30 -19.52 -16.49
CA GLY A 323 -4.51 -18.75 -16.81
C GLY A 323 -5.07 -17.99 -15.61
N SER A 324 -6.38 -18.07 -15.45
CA SER A 324 -7.09 -17.41 -14.36
C SER A 324 -6.66 -17.90 -12.97
N ALA A 325 -6.30 -19.19 -12.84
CA ALA A 325 -5.85 -19.72 -11.55
C ALA A 325 -4.51 -19.09 -11.09
N LEU A 326 -3.58 -18.86 -12.01
CA LEU A 326 -2.34 -18.14 -11.73
C LEU A 326 -2.63 -16.70 -11.34
N PHE A 327 -3.47 -16.01 -12.09
CA PHE A 327 -3.86 -14.63 -11.80
C PHE A 327 -4.49 -14.49 -10.40
N GLU A 328 -5.47 -15.35 -10.08
CA GLU A 328 -6.16 -15.33 -8.79
C GLU A 328 -5.20 -15.64 -7.62
N GLU A 329 -4.26 -16.56 -7.80
CA GLU A 329 -3.26 -16.83 -6.76
C GLU A 329 -2.31 -15.65 -6.56
N ILE A 330 -1.93 -14.91 -7.60
CA ILE A 330 -1.15 -13.66 -7.48
C ILE A 330 -1.94 -12.63 -6.67
N ILE A 331 -3.22 -12.42 -6.98
CA ILE A 331 -4.09 -11.49 -6.23
C ILE A 331 -4.30 -11.96 -4.80
N ARG A 332 -4.42 -13.27 -4.57
CA ARG A 332 -4.49 -13.85 -3.23
C ARG A 332 -3.20 -13.58 -2.45
N GLN A 333 -2.04 -13.80 -3.05
CA GLN A 333 -0.75 -13.53 -2.39
C GLN A 333 -0.56 -12.04 -2.10
N ARG A 334 -1.03 -11.13 -2.95
CA ARG A 334 -1.08 -9.68 -2.63
C ARG A 334 -1.92 -9.41 -1.39
N ARG A 335 -3.11 -10.04 -1.29
CA ARG A 335 -3.98 -9.90 -0.10
C ARG A 335 -3.28 -10.34 1.18
N LEU A 336 -2.61 -11.51 1.15
CA LEU A 336 -1.90 -12.04 2.32
C LEU A 336 -0.68 -11.18 2.69
N GLU A 337 0.09 -10.77 1.69
CA GLU A 337 1.32 -9.99 1.90
C GLU A 337 1.03 -8.61 2.52
N PHE A 338 0.01 -7.91 1.99
CA PHE A 338 -0.32 -6.54 2.38
C PHE A 338 -1.54 -6.41 3.28
N ALA A 339 -1.97 -7.50 3.93
CA ALA A 339 -3.01 -7.42 4.95
C ALA A 339 -2.61 -6.43 6.04
N PHE A 340 -3.53 -5.54 6.41
CA PHE A 340 -3.33 -4.43 7.36
C PHE A 340 -2.35 -3.33 6.90
N GLU A 341 -2.05 -3.26 5.59
CA GLU A 341 -1.21 -2.19 4.99
C GLU A 341 -2.00 -1.30 4.01
N GLY A 342 -3.34 -1.38 3.99
CA GLY A 342 -4.19 -0.48 3.21
C GLY A 342 -4.32 -0.81 1.71
N HIS A 343 -3.88 -1.99 1.24
CA HIS A 343 -3.92 -2.34 -0.18
C HIS A 343 -5.25 -2.95 -0.63
N ARG A 344 -5.88 -3.82 0.18
CA ARG A 344 -6.97 -4.70 -0.27
C ARG A 344 -8.17 -3.98 -0.86
N PHE A 345 -8.62 -2.89 -0.24
CA PHE A 345 -9.75 -2.10 -0.74
C PHE A 345 -9.50 -1.61 -2.16
N PHE A 346 -8.32 -1.02 -2.39
CA PHE A 346 -7.94 -0.48 -3.69
C PHE A 346 -7.67 -1.58 -4.73
N ASP A 347 -7.16 -2.75 -4.33
CA ASP A 347 -7.02 -3.89 -5.23
C ASP A 347 -8.39 -4.38 -5.71
N LEU A 348 -9.38 -4.50 -4.82
CA LEU A 348 -10.74 -4.86 -5.20
C LEU A 348 -11.36 -3.83 -6.14
N LYS A 349 -11.22 -2.54 -5.80
CA LYS A 349 -11.78 -1.45 -6.56
C LYS A 349 -11.20 -1.37 -7.98
N ARG A 350 -9.86 -1.39 -8.15
CA ARG A 350 -9.23 -1.34 -9.48
C ARG A 350 -9.50 -2.57 -10.35
N LEU A 351 -9.88 -3.70 -9.72
CA LEU A 351 -10.28 -4.93 -10.41
C LEU A 351 -11.80 -5.05 -10.62
N GLY A 352 -12.59 -4.04 -10.20
CA GLY A 352 -14.05 -4.05 -10.31
C GLY A 352 -14.72 -5.15 -9.50
N ARG A 353 -14.18 -5.48 -8.34
CA ARG A 353 -14.66 -6.58 -7.50
C ARG A 353 -15.42 -6.07 -6.29
N ASP A 354 -16.44 -6.81 -5.91
CA ASP A 354 -17.22 -6.53 -4.70
C ASP A 354 -16.39 -6.72 -3.44
N ILE A 355 -16.68 -5.93 -2.41
CA ILE A 355 -16.10 -6.07 -1.07
C ILE A 355 -17.01 -6.98 -0.26
N THR A 356 -16.58 -8.22 -0.10
CA THR A 356 -17.33 -9.29 0.57
C THR A 356 -16.62 -9.77 1.84
N GLY A 357 -17.30 -10.60 2.63
CA GLY A 357 -16.70 -11.28 3.78
C GLY A 357 -16.44 -10.39 4.99
N LYS A 358 -17.13 -9.25 5.09
CA LYS A 358 -17.10 -8.41 6.28
C LYS A 358 -17.94 -9.06 7.39
N ALA A 359 -17.37 -9.16 8.60
CA ALA A 359 -18.00 -9.88 9.69
C ALA A 359 -19.29 -9.23 10.21
N GLN A 360 -19.41 -7.91 10.13
CA GLN A 360 -20.49 -7.15 10.78
C GLN A 360 -21.23 -6.18 9.85
N SER A 361 -20.99 -6.20 8.56
CA SER A 361 -21.65 -5.31 7.61
C SER A 361 -22.00 -6.02 6.31
N ALA A 362 -23.04 -5.52 5.63
CA ALA A 362 -23.42 -6.02 4.31
C ALA A 362 -22.26 -5.92 3.31
N ASN A 363 -22.24 -6.81 2.34
CA ASN A 363 -21.31 -6.70 1.20
C ASN A 363 -21.51 -5.35 0.51
N LEU A 364 -20.42 -4.77 0.04
CA LEU A 364 -20.44 -3.57 -0.77
C LEU A 364 -20.18 -3.98 -2.22
N LEU A 365 -21.20 -3.83 -3.07
CA LEU A 365 -21.03 -4.09 -4.50
C LEU A 365 -20.12 -3.05 -5.11
N TYR A 366 -19.36 -3.43 -6.13
CA TYR A 366 -18.53 -2.50 -6.87
C TYR A 366 -19.33 -1.35 -7.51
N THR A 367 -20.58 -1.60 -7.88
CA THR A 367 -21.50 -0.62 -8.44
C THR A 367 -22.16 0.30 -7.41
N ASP A 368 -21.90 0.10 -6.13
CA ASP A 368 -22.40 0.97 -5.06
C ASP A 368 -21.55 2.25 -5.03
N PHE A 369 -22.20 3.41 -4.99
CA PHE A 369 -21.51 4.71 -4.99
C PHE A 369 -20.53 4.89 -3.83
N ARG A 370 -20.74 4.19 -2.71
CA ARG A 370 -19.88 4.24 -1.51
C ARG A 370 -18.50 3.61 -1.70
N VAL A 371 -18.19 3.05 -2.87
CA VAL A 371 -16.80 2.67 -3.23
C VAL A 371 -15.91 3.90 -3.44
N LEU A 372 -16.49 5.08 -3.59
CA LEU A 372 -15.80 6.37 -3.59
C LEU A 372 -16.12 7.14 -2.31
N ALA A 373 -15.14 7.85 -1.77
CA ALA A 373 -15.38 8.75 -0.67
C ALA A 373 -16.09 10.04 -1.16
N PRO A 374 -16.94 10.67 -0.33
CA PRO A 374 -17.40 12.03 -0.60
C PRO A 374 -16.22 13.02 -0.49
N PHE A 375 -16.22 14.06 -1.31
CA PHE A 375 -15.39 15.21 -1.02
C PHE A 375 -15.84 15.83 0.31
N PRO A 376 -14.89 16.30 1.15
CA PRO A 376 -15.24 16.99 2.39
C PRO A 376 -16.17 18.17 2.10
N VAL A 377 -17.22 18.35 2.91
CA VAL A 377 -18.20 19.42 2.74
C VAL A 377 -17.53 20.79 2.64
N ARG A 378 -16.51 21.02 3.45
CA ARG A 378 -15.74 22.28 3.40
C ARG A 378 -15.14 22.57 2.01
N GLU A 379 -14.69 21.54 1.29
CA GLU A 379 -14.12 21.72 -0.04
C GLU A 379 -15.19 22.07 -1.09
N THR A 380 -16.38 21.44 -0.99
CA THR A 380 -17.49 21.74 -1.89
C THR A 380 -18.15 23.09 -1.61
N ASP A 381 -18.20 23.51 -0.35
CA ASP A 381 -18.74 24.82 0.06
C ASP A 381 -17.84 25.97 -0.43
N LEU A 382 -16.53 25.78 -0.36
CA LEU A 382 -15.55 26.80 -0.79
C LEU A 382 -15.34 26.83 -2.31
N ASN A 383 -15.63 25.74 -3.00
CA ASN A 383 -15.44 25.61 -4.45
C ASN A 383 -16.72 25.15 -5.13
N PRO A 384 -17.61 26.07 -5.55
CA PRO A 384 -18.87 25.72 -6.24
C PRO A 384 -18.67 24.97 -7.57
N ALA A 385 -17.46 25.02 -8.15
CA ALA A 385 -17.12 24.27 -9.36
C ALA A 385 -16.75 22.78 -9.06
N LEU A 386 -16.57 22.42 -7.79
CA LEU A 386 -16.23 21.05 -7.39
C LEU A 386 -17.50 20.20 -7.28
N LEU A 387 -17.79 19.45 -8.32
CA LEU A 387 -18.90 18.53 -8.33
C LEU A 387 -18.64 17.36 -7.34
N GLN A 388 -19.57 17.14 -6.39
CA GLN A 388 -19.53 16.03 -5.44
C GLN A 388 -19.59 14.67 -6.15
N ASN A 389 -19.11 13.61 -5.52
CA ASN A 389 -19.29 12.24 -5.99
C ASN A 389 -20.79 11.86 -5.99
N PHE A 390 -21.17 10.98 -6.92
CA PHE A 390 -22.54 10.52 -7.04
C PHE A 390 -23.02 9.88 -5.73
N GLY A 391 -24.25 10.19 -5.33
CA GLY A 391 -24.90 9.61 -4.15
C GLY A 391 -24.68 10.36 -2.82
N TYR A 392 -23.86 11.44 -2.84
CA TYR A 392 -23.60 12.28 -1.66
C TYR A 392 -24.15 13.69 -1.79
#